data_f1a111c752c4e9c2831aeacb204e70cb
#
_entry.id   f1a111c752c4e9c2831aeacb204e70cb
#
_cell.length_a   1.000
_cell.length_b   1.000
_cell.length_c   1.000
_cell.angle_alpha   90.00
_cell.angle_beta   90.00
_cell.angle_gamma   90.00
#
_symmetry.space_group_name_H-M   'P 1'
#
loop_
_entity.id
_entity.type
_entity.pdbx_description
1 polymer ?
#
loop_
_entity_poly.entity_id
_entity_poly.type
_entity_poly.pdbx_seq_one_letter_code
_entity_poly.pdbx_strand_id
1 'polypeptide(L)'
;MPFKTATELGLTQPQYCALVKTLVALEKGRLWQDFDIRFNMEHWGGECGTTCCIGGSAEALGALPHGSLADAASQLSRYGFRYDLQNLFYPYHCKDAWDATQKQAAVALRHYLTTGKENWNMAMETPQ
;
A
#
# COMPACT_ATOMS: atom_id res chain seq x y z
N MET A 1 -16.95 -4.96 6.85
CA MET A 1 -16.72 -6.13 5.99
C MET A 1 -15.34 -6.71 6.29
N PRO A 2 -15.22 -8.03 6.36
CA PRO A 2 -13.92 -8.65 6.57
C PRO A 2 -13.00 -8.46 5.37
N PHE A 3 -11.70 -8.46 5.62
CA PHE A 3 -10.72 -8.41 4.55
C PHE A 3 -10.74 -9.71 3.75
N LYS A 4 -10.36 -9.61 2.48
CA LYS A 4 -10.07 -10.79 1.69
C LYS A 4 -8.82 -11.48 2.26
N THR A 5 -8.69 -12.78 1.99
CA THR A 5 -7.52 -13.54 2.43
C THR A 5 -6.32 -13.26 1.52
N ALA A 6 -5.13 -13.62 2.01
CA ALA A 6 -3.91 -13.52 1.20
C ALA A 6 -4.08 -14.28 -0.13
N THR A 7 -4.64 -15.50 -0.07
CA THR A 7 -4.85 -16.32 -1.26
C THR A 7 -5.78 -15.65 -2.25
N GLU A 8 -6.88 -15.07 -1.77
CA GLU A 8 -7.81 -14.35 -2.65
C GLU A 8 -7.16 -13.16 -3.34
N LEU A 9 -6.20 -12.50 -2.68
CA LEU A 9 -5.48 -11.37 -3.24
C LEU A 9 -4.26 -11.78 -4.07
N GLY A 10 -3.90 -13.08 -4.06
CA GLY A 10 -2.73 -13.57 -4.78
C GLY A 10 -1.41 -13.22 -4.11
N LEU A 11 -1.43 -13.00 -2.81
CA LEU A 11 -0.25 -12.60 -2.03
C LEU A 11 0.22 -13.74 -1.15
N THR A 12 1.51 -13.73 -0.81
CA THR A 12 2.02 -14.61 0.24
C THR A 12 1.51 -14.09 1.59
N GLN A 13 1.53 -14.96 2.59
CA GLN A 13 1.09 -14.57 3.93
C GLN A 13 1.96 -13.44 4.50
N PRO A 14 3.30 -13.47 4.39
CA PRO A 14 4.11 -12.33 4.85
C PRO A 14 3.78 -11.01 4.14
N GLN A 15 3.53 -11.04 2.83
CA GLN A 15 3.15 -9.84 2.09
C GLN A 15 1.82 -9.29 2.57
N TYR A 16 0.85 -10.18 2.77
CA TYR A 16 -0.48 -9.81 3.25
C TYR A 16 -0.40 -9.20 4.66
N CYS A 17 0.32 -9.84 5.56
CA CYS A 17 0.47 -9.35 6.93
C CYS A 17 1.18 -7.98 6.96
N ALA A 18 2.14 -7.77 6.07
CA ALA A 18 2.83 -6.49 5.94
C ALA A 18 1.86 -5.38 5.55
N LEU A 19 0.95 -5.64 4.60
CA LEU A 19 -0.06 -4.67 4.19
C LEU A 19 -1.05 -4.36 5.31
N VAL A 20 -1.50 -5.37 6.05
CA VAL A 20 -2.43 -5.17 7.17
C VAL A 20 -1.75 -4.33 8.26
N LYS A 21 -0.51 -4.63 8.58
CA LYS A 21 0.27 -3.88 9.56
C LYS A 21 0.44 -2.41 9.14
N THR A 22 0.68 -2.20 7.85
CA THR A 22 0.79 -0.85 7.28
C THR A 22 -0.54 -0.10 7.39
N LEU A 23 -1.66 -0.77 7.12
CA LEU A 23 -2.96 -0.15 7.27
C LEU A 23 -3.19 0.37 8.69
N VAL A 24 -2.87 -0.44 9.69
CA VAL A 24 -3.02 -0.04 11.09
C VAL A 24 -2.17 1.20 11.39
N ALA A 25 -0.92 1.22 10.92
CA ALA A 25 -0.03 2.36 11.13
C ALA A 25 -0.54 3.63 10.44
N LEU A 26 -1.03 3.48 9.21
CA LEU A 26 -1.57 4.61 8.45
C LEU A 26 -2.83 5.17 9.10
N GLU A 27 -3.72 4.29 9.58
CA GLU A 27 -4.95 4.72 10.23
C GLU A 27 -4.68 5.47 11.54
N LYS A 28 -3.62 5.09 12.24
CA LYS A 28 -3.19 5.80 13.46
C LYS A 28 -2.41 7.08 13.15
N GLY A 29 -1.95 7.23 11.91
CA GLY A 29 -1.11 8.37 11.53
C GLY A 29 0.23 8.42 12.25
N ARG A 30 0.79 7.26 12.58
CA ARG A 30 1.97 7.17 13.43
C ARG A 30 3.17 6.49 12.78
N LEU A 31 3.26 6.53 11.45
CA LEU A 31 4.41 5.95 10.75
C LEU A 31 5.73 6.56 11.22
N TRP A 32 5.77 7.89 11.36
CA TRP A 32 6.98 8.56 11.81
C TRP A 32 7.30 8.23 13.27
N GLN A 33 6.31 8.37 14.14
CA GLN A 33 6.52 8.23 15.58
C GLN A 33 6.90 6.79 15.97
N ASP A 34 6.27 5.79 15.34
CA ASP A 34 6.45 4.40 15.73
C ASP A 34 7.52 3.68 14.91
N PHE A 35 7.79 4.11 13.67
CA PHE A 35 8.64 3.38 12.75
C PHE A 35 9.68 4.25 12.03
N ASP A 36 9.75 5.54 12.32
CA ASP A 36 10.65 6.50 11.64
C ASP A 36 10.44 6.52 10.13
N ILE A 37 9.20 6.32 9.66
CA ILE A 37 8.87 6.35 8.24
C ILE A 37 8.09 7.62 7.91
N ARG A 38 8.57 8.40 6.95
CA ARG A 38 7.84 9.52 6.39
C ARG A 38 7.03 9.02 5.20
N PHE A 39 5.72 9.16 5.29
CA PHE A 39 4.86 8.70 4.21
C PHE A 39 4.93 9.65 3.02
N ASN A 40 5.19 9.09 1.83
CA ASN A 40 5.18 9.84 0.57
C ASN A 40 4.96 8.88 -0.59
N MET A 41 3.85 9.04 -1.32
CA MET A 41 3.51 8.14 -2.43
C MET A 41 4.51 8.18 -3.59
N GLU A 42 5.32 9.22 -3.68
CA GLU A 42 6.32 9.34 -4.75
C GLU A 42 7.62 8.57 -4.47
N HIS A 43 7.80 8.05 -3.25
CA HIS A 43 9.03 7.38 -2.84
C HIS A 43 8.76 5.96 -2.37
N TRP A 44 9.46 4.98 -2.93
CA TRP A 44 9.33 3.59 -2.48
C TRP A 44 10.11 3.31 -1.19
N GLY A 45 11.15 4.07 -0.91
CA GLY A 45 12.03 3.81 0.21
C GLY A 45 13.28 3.07 -0.24
N GLY A 46 13.85 2.23 0.62
CA GLY A 46 15.04 1.46 0.33
C GLY A 46 16.30 2.11 0.88
N GLU A 47 17.30 2.38 0.06
CA GLU A 47 18.63 2.78 0.52
C GLU A 47 18.66 4.06 1.36
N CYS A 48 17.74 4.97 1.10
CA CYS A 48 17.65 6.21 1.89
C CYS A 48 16.67 6.12 3.07
N GLY A 49 16.05 4.99 3.24
CA GLY A 49 15.46 4.42 4.43
C GLY A 49 14.17 4.98 4.98
N THR A 50 13.91 6.28 4.96
CA THR A 50 12.87 6.82 5.83
C THR A 50 11.65 7.41 5.13
N THR A 51 11.69 7.61 3.81
CA THR A 51 10.55 8.16 3.07
C THR A 51 9.97 7.08 2.17
N CYS A 52 8.72 6.68 2.42
CA CYS A 52 8.13 5.52 1.76
C CYS A 52 6.67 5.73 1.38
N CYS A 53 6.27 5.14 0.26
CA CYS A 53 4.86 4.99 -0.13
C CYS A 53 4.21 3.80 0.61
N ILE A 54 2.99 3.42 0.22
CA ILE A 54 2.32 2.26 0.83
C ILE A 54 3.18 1.00 0.68
N GLY A 55 3.65 0.70 -0.53
CA GLY A 55 4.43 -0.51 -0.78
C GLY A 55 5.75 -0.51 -0.03
N GLY A 56 6.49 0.59 -0.08
CA GLY A 56 7.76 0.72 0.63
C GLY A 56 7.59 0.65 2.14
N SER A 57 6.54 1.27 2.67
CA SER A 57 6.22 1.20 4.10
C SER A 57 5.92 -0.24 4.52
N ALA A 58 5.14 -0.96 3.71
CA ALA A 58 4.79 -2.34 4.01
C ALA A 58 6.02 -3.25 4.00
N GLU A 59 6.92 -3.06 3.04
CA GLU A 59 8.17 -3.84 3.00
C GLU A 59 9.00 -3.59 4.26
N ALA A 60 9.11 -2.34 4.69
CA ALA A 60 9.84 -1.99 5.91
C ALA A 60 9.19 -2.57 7.16
N LEU A 61 7.88 -2.38 7.32
CA LEU A 61 7.13 -2.84 8.49
C LEU A 61 7.08 -4.36 8.59
N GLY A 62 6.99 -5.04 7.44
CA GLY A 62 6.93 -6.49 7.38
C GLY A 62 8.29 -7.18 7.32
N ALA A 63 9.38 -6.42 7.37
CA ALA A 63 10.74 -6.93 7.19
C ALA A 63 10.87 -7.78 5.91
N LEU A 64 10.22 -7.32 4.84
CA LEU A 64 10.29 -7.98 3.54
C LEU A 64 11.52 -7.49 2.76
N PRO A 65 12.06 -8.32 1.85
CA PRO A 65 13.10 -7.83 0.95
C PRO A 65 12.63 -6.62 0.16
N HIS A 66 13.53 -5.67 -0.09
CA HIS A 66 13.21 -4.50 -0.91
C HIS A 66 12.72 -4.95 -2.28
N GLY A 67 11.57 -4.43 -2.71
CA GLY A 67 10.97 -4.78 -3.99
C GLY A 67 10.05 -5.98 -3.97
N SER A 68 9.91 -6.68 -2.84
CA SER A 68 9.03 -7.85 -2.73
C SER A 68 7.60 -7.54 -3.16
N LEU A 69 7.04 -6.44 -2.69
CA LEU A 69 5.66 -6.05 -3.04
C LEU A 69 5.58 -5.45 -4.44
N ALA A 70 6.61 -4.75 -4.90
CA ALA A 70 6.66 -4.28 -6.28
C ALA A 70 6.66 -5.47 -7.24
N ASP A 71 7.41 -6.52 -6.93
CA ASP A 71 7.44 -7.74 -7.74
C ASP A 71 6.09 -8.44 -7.72
N ALA A 72 5.43 -8.51 -6.57
CA ALA A 72 4.09 -9.11 -6.45
C ALA A 72 3.10 -8.35 -7.33
N ALA A 73 3.11 -7.01 -7.29
CA ALA A 73 2.23 -6.19 -8.12
C ALA A 73 2.48 -6.44 -9.60
N SER A 74 3.75 -6.51 -10.01
CA SER A 74 4.13 -6.78 -11.39
C SER A 74 3.66 -8.16 -11.84
N GLN A 75 3.85 -9.20 -11.03
CA GLN A 75 3.43 -10.55 -11.38
C GLN A 75 1.91 -10.68 -11.47
N LEU A 76 1.17 -10.06 -10.56
CA LEU A 76 -0.28 -10.08 -10.59
C LEU A 76 -0.82 -9.41 -11.85
N SER A 77 -0.22 -8.28 -12.26
CA SER A 77 -0.66 -7.60 -13.47
C SER A 77 -0.29 -8.37 -14.74
N ARG A 78 0.87 -9.04 -14.75
CA ARG A 78 1.36 -9.76 -15.93
C ARG A 78 0.64 -11.09 -16.16
N TYR A 79 0.52 -11.89 -15.08
CA TYR A 79 0.02 -13.27 -15.20
C TYR A 79 -1.43 -13.43 -14.76
N GLY A 80 -1.92 -12.58 -13.87
CA GLY A 80 -3.29 -12.62 -13.39
C GLY A 80 -4.21 -11.61 -14.03
N PHE A 81 -3.68 -10.71 -14.86
CA PHE A 81 -4.42 -9.58 -15.44
C PHE A 81 -5.13 -8.73 -14.37
N ARG A 82 -4.52 -8.63 -13.20
CA ARG A 82 -5.04 -7.87 -12.08
C ARG A 82 -4.09 -6.72 -11.78
N TYR A 83 -4.55 -5.50 -12.07
CA TYR A 83 -3.73 -4.30 -11.94
C TYR A 83 -3.98 -3.54 -10.64
N ASP A 84 -4.85 -4.07 -9.77
CA ASP A 84 -5.28 -3.33 -8.58
C ASP A 84 -4.15 -3.05 -7.61
N LEU A 85 -3.30 -4.02 -7.32
CA LEU A 85 -2.16 -3.80 -6.43
C LEU A 85 -1.16 -2.82 -7.06
N GLN A 86 -0.90 -2.97 -8.36
CA GLN A 86 -0.01 -2.06 -9.07
C GLN A 86 -0.56 -0.62 -9.05
N ASN A 87 -1.85 -0.46 -9.31
CA ASN A 87 -2.49 0.86 -9.29
C ASN A 87 -2.57 1.44 -7.89
N LEU A 88 -2.64 0.59 -6.85
CA LEU A 88 -2.58 1.05 -5.47
C LEU A 88 -1.21 1.67 -5.17
N PHE A 89 -0.14 1.02 -5.60
CA PHE A 89 1.23 1.48 -5.35
C PHE A 89 1.66 2.60 -6.30
N TYR A 90 1.16 2.58 -7.54
CA TYR A 90 1.52 3.54 -8.58
C TYR A 90 0.24 4.13 -9.18
N PRO A 91 -0.33 5.18 -8.56
CA PRO A 91 -1.67 5.67 -8.93
C PRO A 91 -1.65 6.56 -10.18
N TYR A 92 -1.26 6.00 -11.31
CA TYR A 92 -1.21 6.75 -12.57
C TYR A 92 -2.56 7.24 -13.05
N HIS A 93 -3.66 6.58 -12.63
CA HIS A 93 -5.02 6.98 -13.01
C HIS A 93 -5.58 8.11 -12.16
N CYS A 94 -4.94 8.45 -11.06
CA CYS A 94 -5.41 9.46 -10.12
C CYS A 94 -4.23 10.31 -9.71
N LYS A 95 -4.03 11.41 -10.41
CA LYS A 95 -2.86 12.27 -10.19
C LYS A 95 -2.77 12.80 -8.77
N ASP A 96 -3.92 13.10 -8.17
CA ASP A 96 -3.94 13.66 -6.81
C ASP A 96 -3.44 12.65 -5.77
N ALA A 97 -3.51 11.35 -6.06
CA ALA A 97 -3.09 10.32 -5.12
C ALA A 97 -1.58 10.35 -4.84
N TRP A 98 -0.79 10.96 -5.73
CA TRP A 98 0.65 11.14 -5.47
C TRP A 98 0.91 12.05 -4.29
N ASP A 99 -0.06 12.89 -3.91
CA ASP A 99 0.01 13.78 -2.76
C ASP A 99 -0.86 13.30 -1.59
N ALA A 100 -1.25 12.03 -1.58
CA ALA A 100 -2.14 11.49 -0.56
C ALA A 100 -1.52 11.59 0.84
N THR A 101 -2.35 11.91 1.80
CA THR A 101 -2.00 11.86 3.23
C THR A 101 -2.05 10.42 3.72
N GLN A 102 -1.52 10.17 4.93
CA GLN A 102 -1.64 8.86 5.55
C GLN A 102 -3.10 8.44 5.68
N LYS A 103 -3.99 9.36 6.06
CA LYS A 103 -5.41 9.07 6.21
C LYS A 103 -6.04 8.63 4.88
N GLN A 104 -5.74 9.34 3.80
CA GLN A 104 -6.25 8.99 2.48
C GLN A 104 -5.68 7.67 2.00
N ALA A 105 -4.39 7.43 2.23
CA ALA A 105 -3.75 6.17 1.89
C ALA A 105 -4.34 5.00 2.67
N ALA A 106 -4.71 5.22 3.93
CA ALA A 106 -5.37 4.19 4.74
C ALA A 106 -6.72 3.80 4.12
N VAL A 107 -7.50 4.77 3.65
CA VAL A 107 -8.77 4.49 2.98
C VAL A 107 -8.56 3.65 1.72
N ALA A 108 -7.57 4.03 0.90
CA ALA A 108 -7.25 3.31 -0.33
C ALA A 108 -6.82 1.86 -0.03
N LEU A 109 -5.94 1.68 0.95
CA LEU A 109 -5.43 0.35 1.32
C LEU A 109 -6.53 -0.52 1.92
N ARG A 110 -7.37 0.04 2.81
CA ARG A 110 -8.49 -0.70 3.39
C ARG A 110 -9.45 -1.17 2.31
N HIS A 111 -9.76 -0.30 1.37
CA HIS A 111 -10.66 -0.65 0.26
C HIS A 111 -10.09 -1.82 -0.55
N TYR A 112 -8.78 -1.78 -0.86
CA TYR A 112 -8.12 -2.86 -1.58
C TYR A 112 -8.17 -4.17 -0.78
N LEU A 113 -7.85 -4.14 0.51
CA LEU A 113 -7.87 -5.35 1.34
C LEU A 113 -9.27 -5.93 1.50
N THR A 114 -10.29 -5.08 1.44
CA THR A 114 -11.69 -5.51 1.60
C THR A 114 -12.28 -6.06 0.30
N THR A 115 -11.99 -5.42 -0.84
CA THR A 115 -12.64 -5.72 -2.11
C THR A 115 -11.74 -6.36 -3.15
N GLY A 116 -10.43 -6.28 -2.97
CA GLY A 116 -9.45 -6.66 -3.99
C GLY A 116 -9.30 -5.63 -5.09
N LYS A 117 -9.98 -4.49 -4.97
CA LYS A 117 -10.00 -3.44 -6.00
C LYS A 117 -9.35 -2.18 -5.49
N GLU A 118 -8.55 -1.53 -6.36
CA GLU A 118 -8.04 -0.20 -6.10
C GLU A 118 -9.13 0.84 -6.35
N ASN A 119 -9.21 1.87 -5.51
CA ASN A 119 -10.11 3.00 -5.73
C ASN A 119 -9.54 4.28 -5.11
N TRP A 120 -8.48 4.79 -5.72
CA TRP A 120 -7.85 6.03 -5.28
C TRP A 120 -8.78 7.24 -5.42
N ASN A 121 -9.67 7.24 -6.42
CA ASN A 121 -10.60 8.36 -6.59
C ASN A 121 -11.48 8.53 -5.36
N MET A 122 -12.02 7.44 -4.83
CA MET A 122 -12.83 7.45 -3.62
C MET A 122 -11.99 7.88 -2.41
N ALA A 123 -10.77 7.35 -2.31
CA ALA A 123 -9.87 7.65 -1.19
C ALA A 123 -9.52 9.14 -1.14
N MET A 124 -9.30 9.75 -2.30
CA MET A 124 -8.94 11.16 -2.37
C MET A 124 -10.09 12.12 -2.07
N GLU A 125 -11.33 11.62 -2.03
CA GLU A 125 -12.47 12.39 -1.55
C GLU A 125 -12.51 12.48 -0.02
N THR A 126 -11.72 11.64 0.66
CA THR A 126 -11.62 11.67 2.12
C THR A 126 -10.88 12.93 2.55
N PRO A 127 -11.39 13.66 3.56
CA PRO A 127 -10.69 14.85 4.06
C PRO A 127 -9.29 14.53 4.57
N GLN A 128 -8.38 15.46 4.33
CA GLN A 128 -7.02 15.36 4.84
C GLN A 128 -7.00 15.54 6.36
#